data_ba89c784bb2b8568663c92e0ef7a7926
#
_entry.id   ba89c784bb2b8568663c92e0ef7a7926
#
_cell.length_a   1.000
_cell.length_b   1.000
_cell.length_c   1.000
_cell.angle_alpha   90.00
_cell.angle_beta   90.00
_cell.angle_gamma   90.00
#
_symmetry.space_group_name_H-M   'P 1'
#
loop_
_entity.id
_entity.type
_entity.pdbx_description
1 polymer ?
#
loop_
_entity_poly.entity_id
_entity_poly.type
_entity_poly.pdbx_seq_one_letter_code
_entity_poly.pdbx_strand_id
1 'polypeptide(L)'
;LFYWLEMISYSLFGISDYTSRLPSAVMGIATVATVYVQSRAVFNKHIAFRAALILLTSVGFIYIAKAAVTDMTLVFTLTFSMFAFYRKQYYLAYFGCGLALLAKGPVGYAFPALIMLLYIAGTRRWSLLKEMKIPQGILLAFLVGLPWYVYMYIVHGTDFTNVFIGYHNITRFAAPEHPGQNSIFFFIPIVLGGLMPWTGALFQALIRCLRGNGPYRDGLLFCFIWAAFIFIFFSLSQTQLVTYISPLFPPLSVILGWYTYALKRNGKLPRIWLAVSYIGGVILLACNAIPLNESALFFATPILWASVLLTLALIIPAAFMHLKRWRSALLSAVSCMFVFMTVAFAGILPQSAEYISGKAIAEEYISLNHSGPVYIEKFLCPALAFYGNTTGISWESQNAPDFATLCRETPDIYVIMQQSTYNKLLRTHTDLSDYNIIATTPGQVILAGRR
;
A
#
# COMPACT_ATOMS: atom_id res chain seq x y z
N LEU A 1 3.49 -14.95 -7.13
CA LEU A 1 4.79 -14.33 -7.45
C LEU A 1 5.47 -13.73 -6.22
N PHE A 2 4.77 -12.94 -5.40
CA PHE A 2 5.35 -12.33 -4.19
C PHE A 2 5.90 -13.39 -3.23
N TYR A 3 5.13 -14.39 -2.87
CA TYR A 3 5.56 -15.46 -1.97
C TYR A 3 6.76 -16.27 -2.48
N TRP A 4 6.90 -16.45 -3.80
CA TRP A 4 8.09 -17.08 -4.37
C TRP A 4 9.35 -16.22 -4.18
N LEU A 5 9.22 -14.91 -4.36
CA LEU A 5 10.31 -13.97 -4.09
C LEU A 5 10.68 -13.95 -2.60
N GLU A 6 9.67 -14.06 -1.73
CA GLU A 6 9.85 -14.15 -0.28
C GLU A 6 10.56 -15.46 0.12
N MET A 7 10.15 -16.60 -0.45
CA MET A 7 10.84 -17.88 -0.25
C MET A 7 12.30 -17.82 -0.70
N ILE A 8 12.59 -17.19 -1.84
CA ILE A 8 13.97 -16.97 -2.30
C ILE A 8 14.72 -16.08 -1.30
N SER A 9 14.10 -15.02 -0.82
CA SER A 9 14.69 -14.14 0.19
C SER A 9 15.02 -14.89 1.48
N TYR A 10 14.11 -15.73 1.97
CA TYR A 10 14.33 -16.56 3.16
C TYR A 10 15.42 -17.62 2.96
N SER A 11 15.49 -18.24 1.79
CA SER A 11 16.51 -19.24 1.50
C SER A 11 17.92 -18.65 1.40
N LEU A 12 18.03 -17.38 0.96
CA LEU A 12 19.33 -16.72 0.80
C LEU A 12 19.81 -16.03 2.09
N PHE A 13 18.90 -15.46 2.87
CA PHE A 13 19.24 -14.55 3.97
C PHE A 13 18.64 -14.96 5.31
N GLY A 14 17.94 -16.10 5.38
CA GLY A 14 17.22 -16.54 6.58
C GLY A 14 15.88 -15.82 6.79
N ILE A 15 15.08 -16.31 7.73
CA ILE A 15 13.77 -15.75 8.06
C ILE A 15 13.94 -14.57 9.03
N SER A 16 13.47 -13.39 8.65
CA SER A 16 13.50 -12.20 9.48
C SER A 16 12.53 -11.13 8.97
N ASP A 17 12.24 -10.11 9.78
CA ASP A 17 11.44 -8.94 9.39
C ASP A 17 11.96 -8.23 8.13
N TYR A 18 13.28 -8.22 7.93
CA TYR A 18 13.90 -7.59 6.77
C TYR A 18 13.73 -8.42 5.52
N THR A 19 13.94 -9.72 5.62
CA THR A 19 13.88 -10.64 4.48
C THR A 19 12.45 -10.84 3.98
N SER A 20 11.43 -10.75 4.86
CA SER A 20 10.01 -10.73 4.49
C SER A 20 9.66 -9.51 3.63
N ARG A 21 10.28 -8.37 3.89
CA ARG A 21 10.01 -7.09 3.22
C ARG A 21 10.89 -6.85 1.98
N LEU A 22 11.97 -7.61 1.84
CA LEU A 22 12.94 -7.45 0.75
C LEU A 22 12.29 -7.54 -0.64
N PRO A 23 11.37 -8.48 -0.94
CA PRO A 23 10.69 -8.53 -2.23
C PRO A 23 9.96 -7.23 -2.58
N SER A 24 9.21 -6.65 -1.63
CA SER A 24 8.51 -5.38 -1.84
C SER A 24 9.48 -4.23 -2.09
N ALA A 25 10.59 -4.17 -1.35
CA ALA A 25 11.61 -3.14 -1.54
C ALA A 25 12.26 -3.22 -2.92
N VAL A 26 12.62 -4.43 -3.37
CA VAL A 26 13.19 -4.66 -4.71
C VAL A 26 12.20 -4.27 -5.81
N MET A 27 10.92 -4.65 -5.68
CA MET A 27 9.87 -4.28 -6.63
C MET A 27 9.61 -2.77 -6.62
N GLY A 28 9.74 -2.10 -5.46
CA GLY A 28 9.69 -0.65 -5.34
C GLY A 28 10.81 0.04 -6.14
N ILE A 29 12.05 -0.40 -5.96
CA ILE A 29 13.20 0.10 -6.71
C ILE A 29 13.01 -0.15 -8.22
N ALA A 30 12.58 -1.35 -8.61
CA ALA A 30 12.30 -1.70 -9.99
C ALA A 30 11.19 -0.84 -10.60
N THR A 31 10.17 -0.47 -9.82
CA THR A 31 9.10 0.45 -10.26
C THR A 31 9.65 1.85 -10.54
N VAL A 32 10.46 2.41 -9.63
CA VAL A 32 11.10 3.72 -9.83
C VAL A 32 12.00 3.71 -11.05
N ALA A 33 12.81 2.66 -11.22
CA ALA A 33 13.66 2.49 -12.39
C ALA A 33 12.84 2.39 -13.69
N THR A 34 11.73 1.63 -13.66
CA THR A 34 10.81 1.52 -14.79
C THR A 34 10.20 2.87 -15.15
N VAL A 35 9.69 3.61 -14.16
CA VAL A 35 9.16 4.96 -14.39
C VAL A 35 10.23 5.87 -15.00
N TYR A 36 11.46 5.83 -14.50
CA TYR A 36 12.53 6.63 -15.07
C TYR A 36 12.85 6.27 -16.53
N VAL A 37 13.13 4.99 -16.80
CA VAL A 37 13.54 4.50 -18.12
C VAL A 37 12.44 4.72 -19.15
N GLN A 38 11.20 4.36 -18.80
CA GLN A 38 10.07 4.44 -19.72
C GLN A 38 9.64 5.88 -19.95
N SER A 39 9.56 6.71 -18.90
CA SER A 39 9.23 8.13 -19.06
C SER A 39 10.31 8.89 -19.82
N ARG A 40 11.58 8.48 -19.72
CA ARG A 40 12.66 9.07 -20.53
C ARG A 40 12.44 8.85 -22.02
N ALA A 41 11.95 7.67 -22.39
CA ALA A 41 11.68 7.33 -23.78
C ALA A 41 10.39 8.00 -24.31
N VAL A 42 9.37 8.19 -23.45
CA VAL A 42 8.09 8.79 -23.84
C VAL A 42 8.12 10.32 -23.81
N PHE A 43 8.81 10.91 -22.83
CA PHE A 43 8.86 12.35 -22.62
C PHE A 43 10.27 12.90 -22.86
N ASN A 44 11.04 13.06 -21.80
CA ASN A 44 12.47 13.42 -21.85
C ASN A 44 13.16 13.11 -20.51
N LYS A 45 14.51 13.20 -20.49
CA LYS A 45 15.30 12.89 -19.29
C LYS A 45 14.95 13.73 -18.06
N HIS A 46 14.53 14.98 -18.26
CA HIS A 46 14.23 15.89 -17.15
C HIS A 46 12.88 15.60 -16.49
N ILE A 47 11.87 15.25 -17.30
CA ILE A 47 10.56 14.80 -16.80
C ILE A 47 10.71 13.46 -16.09
N ALA A 48 11.41 12.52 -16.71
CA ALA A 48 11.64 11.19 -16.17
C ALA A 48 12.36 11.23 -14.81
N PHE A 49 13.42 12.03 -14.70
CA PHE A 49 14.15 12.17 -13.45
C PHE A 49 13.28 12.76 -12.33
N ARG A 50 12.46 13.77 -12.65
CA ARG A 50 11.51 14.35 -11.67
C ARG A 50 10.42 13.35 -11.27
N ALA A 51 9.86 12.62 -12.25
CA ALA A 51 8.86 11.58 -11.98
C ALA A 51 9.41 10.50 -11.03
N ALA A 52 10.62 10.01 -11.31
CA ALA A 52 11.29 9.03 -10.44
C ALA A 52 11.54 9.57 -9.02
N LEU A 53 12.02 10.82 -8.89
CA LEU A 53 12.23 11.44 -7.58
C LEU A 53 10.91 11.66 -6.82
N ILE A 54 9.86 12.11 -7.51
CA ILE A 54 8.53 12.29 -6.91
C ILE A 54 7.98 10.96 -6.41
N LEU A 55 8.09 9.90 -7.22
CA LEU A 55 7.65 8.57 -6.83
C LEU A 55 8.44 8.06 -5.62
N LEU A 56 9.77 8.15 -5.68
CA LEU A 56 10.69 7.72 -4.61
C LEU A 56 10.47 8.45 -3.29
N THR A 57 9.92 9.66 -3.30
CA THR A 57 9.71 10.50 -2.11
C THR A 57 8.24 10.65 -1.73
N SER A 58 7.34 9.93 -2.38
CA SER A 58 5.92 9.90 -2.02
C SER A 58 5.69 8.95 -0.84
N VAL A 59 5.10 9.45 0.25
CA VAL A 59 4.89 8.71 1.51
C VAL A 59 4.19 7.37 1.28
N GLY A 60 3.08 7.37 0.53
CA GLY A 60 2.29 6.17 0.27
C GLY A 60 3.03 5.12 -0.55
N PHE A 61 3.85 5.53 -1.51
CA PHE A 61 4.66 4.60 -2.29
C PHE A 61 5.73 3.92 -1.43
N ILE A 62 6.43 4.68 -0.59
CA ILE A 62 7.46 4.13 0.30
C ILE A 62 6.85 3.21 1.36
N TYR A 63 5.69 3.60 1.92
CA TYR A 63 4.96 2.77 2.88
C TYR A 63 4.73 1.36 2.32
N ILE A 64 4.22 1.26 1.08
CA ILE A 64 3.93 -0.03 0.44
C ILE A 64 5.23 -0.76 0.04
N ALA A 65 6.25 -0.05 -0.40
CA ALA A 65 7.56 -0.63 -0.75
C ALA A 65 8.28 -1.24 0.46
N LYS A 66 7.92 -0.85 1.69
CA LYS A 66 8.46 -1.42 2.94
C LYS A 66 7.53 -2.41 3.63
N ALA A 67 6.33 -2.62 3.13
CA ALA A 67 5.41 -3.61 3.68
C ALA A 67 5.62 -4.99 3.04
N ALA A 68 5.49 -6.05 3.82
CA ALA A 68 5.48 -7.42 3.29
C ALA A 68 4.11 -7.74 2.69
N VAL A 69 3.83 -7.18 1.50
CA VAL A 69 2.53 -7.29 0.81
C VAL A 69 2.69 -7.52 -0.68
N THR A 70 1.73 -8.22 -1.26
CA THR A 70 1.70 -8.53 -2.70
C THR A 70 1.50 -7.30 -3.60
N ASP A 71 1.00 -6.21 -3.03
CA ASP A 71 0.61 -5.00 -3.76
C ASP A 71 1.77 -4.36 -4.51
N MET A 72 2.98 -4.33 -3.92
CA MET A 72 4.13 -3.72 -4.59
C MET A 72 4.57 -4.50 -5.82
N THR A 73 4.44 -5.83 -5.80
CA THR A 73 4.69 -6.67 -6.97
C THR A 73 3.69 -6.38 -8.09
N LEU A 74 2.41 -6.15 -7.74
CA LEU A 74 1.40 -5.71 -8.71
C LEU A 74 1.74 -4.34 -9.27
N VAL A 75 2.13 -3.37 -8.44
CA VAL A 75 2.50 -2.01 -8.88
C VAL A 75 3.62 -2.06 -9.91
N PHE A 76 4.66 -2.86 -9.65
CA PHE A 76 5.77 -3.04 -10.59
C PHE A 76 5.31 -3.64 -11.91
N THR A 77 4.66 -4.81 -11.85
CA THR A 77 4.28 -5.57 -13.06
C THR A 77 3.25 -4.81 -13.90
N LEU A 78 2.30 -4.13 -13.26
CA LEU A 78 1.34 -3.26 -13.92
C LEU A 78 2.03 -2.03 -14.56
N THR A 79 2.93 -1.37 -13.85
CA THR A 79 3.67 -0.20 -14.38
C THR A 79 4.49 -0.59 -15.60
N PHE A 80 5.18 -1.73 -15.53
CA PHE A 80 5.95 -2.27 -16.64
C PHE A 80 5.04 -2.56 -17.85
N SER A 81 3.92 -3.26 -17.65
CA SER A 81 2.95 -3.59 -18.71
C SER A 81 2.37 -2.35 -19.35
N MET A 82 1.92 -1.37 -18.56
CA MET A 82 1.27 -0.17 -19.05
C MET A 82 2.19 0.65 -19.94
N PHE A 83 3.43 0.89 -19.53
CA PHE A 83 4.40 1.58 -20.37
C PHE A 83 4.79 0.77 -21.61
N ALA A 84 4.91 -0.55 -21.51
CA ALA A 84 5.18 -1.41 -22.65
C ALA A 84 4.05 -1.37 -23.67
N PHE A 85 2.78 -1.36 -23.26
CA PHE A 85 1.62 -1.14 -24.15
C PHE A 85 1.69 0.22 -24.84
N TYR A 86 1.90 1.29 -24.08
CA TYR A 86 1.99 2.64 -24.64
C TYR A 86 3.11 2.76 -25.68
N ARG A 87 4.25 2.09 -25.44
CA ARG A 87 5.40 2.05 -26.36
C ARG A 87 5.28 1.03 -27.48
N LYS A 88 4.12 0.38 -27.63
CA LYS A 88 3.85 -0.66 -28.64
C LYS A 88 4.79 -1.89 -28.53
N GLN A 89 5.35 -2.14 -27.36
CA GLN A 89 6.15 -3.32 -27.04
C GLN A 89 5.24 -4.45 -26.56
N TYR A 90 4.33 -4.90 -27.41
CA TYR A 90 3.18 -5.70 -27.01
C TYR A 90 3.53 -7.02 -26.34
N TYR A 91 4.55 -7.75 -26.83
CA TYR A 91 4.95 -9.01 -26.17
C TYR A 91 5.48 -8.79 -24.75
N LEU A 92 6.27 -7.72 -24.53
CA LEU A 92 6.70 -7.35 -23.19
C LEU A 92 5.53 -6.91 -22.30
N ALA A 93 4.54 -6.23 -22.87
CA ALA A 93 3.35 -5.82 -22.16
C ALA A 93 2.55 -7.04 -21.67
N TYR A 94 2.31 -8.00 -22.55
CA TYR A 94 1.58 -9.23 -22.19
C TYR A 94 2.37 -10.14 -21.24
N PHE A 95 3.70 -10.22 -21.40
CA PHE A 95 4.56 -10.87 -20.41
C PHE A 95 4.39 -10.26 -19.02
N GLY A 96 4.41 -8.92 -18.93
CA GLY A 96 4.14 -8.20 -17.69
C GLY A 96 2.71 -8.45 -17.14
N CYS A 97 1.69 -8.57 -18.01
CA CYS A 97 0.34 -8.98 -17.62
C CYS A 97 0.31 -10.38 -17.01
N GLY A 98 1.08 -11.33 -17.55
CA GLY A 98 1.22 -12.68 -16.99
C GLY A 98 1.86 -12.66 -15.61
N LEU A 99 2.90 -11.85 -15.41
CA LEU A 99 3.50 -11.64 -14.09
C LEU A 99 2.53 -10.94 -13.11
N ALA A 100 1.73 -9.99 -13.59
CA ALA A 100 0.72 -9.32 -12.78
C ALA A 100 -0.42 -10.27 -12.38
N LEU A 101 -0.81 -11.20 -13.27
CA LEU A 101 -1.72 -12.29 -12.97
C LEU A 101 -1.17 -13.16 -11.82
N LEU A 102 0.10 -13.55 -11.87
CA LEU A 102 0.77 -14.29 -10.79
C LEU A 102 0.91 -13.48 -9.48
N ALA A 103 0.94 -12.14 -9.57
CA ALA A 103 1.09 -11.28 -8.40
C ALA A 103 -0.23 -11.14 -7.61
N LYS A 104 -1.35 -10.91 -8.31
CA LYS A 104 -2.63 -10.59 -7.63
C LYS A 104 -3.87 -11.12 -8.37
N GLY A 105 -3.73 -12.18 -9.14
CA GLY A 105 -4.87 -12.83 -9.80
C GLY A 105 -5.43 -12.04 -11.00
N PRO A 106 -6.74 -12.22 -11.31
CA PRO A 106 -7.38 -11.66 -12.49
C PRO A 106 -7.24 -10.16 -12.70
N VAL A 107 -7.14 -9.40 -11.60
CA VAL A 107 -6.92 -7.94 -11.59
C VAL A 107 -5.66 -7.56 -12.37
N GLY A 108 -4.60 -8.38 -12.28
CA GLY A 108 -3.33 -8.16 -12.98
C GLY A 108 -3.45 -8.13 -14.50
N TYR A 109 -4.43 -8.85 -15.08
CA TYR A 109 -4.72 -8.83 -16.51
C TYR A 109 -5.84 -7.85 -16.88
N ALA A 110 -6.89 -7.79 -16.05
CA ALA A 110 -8.07 -6.96 -16.33
C ALA A 110 -7.73 -5.45 -16.33
N PHE A 111 -6.88 -4.99 -15.44
CA PHE A 111 -6.53 -3.56 -15.36
C PHE A 111 -5.82 -3.05 -16.62
N PRO A 112 -4.73 -3.67 -17.11
CA PRO A 112 -4.13 -3.26 -18.37
C PRO A 112 -5.13 -3.27 -19.54
N ALA A 113 -5.95 -4.30 -19.64
CA ALA A 113 -6.94 -4.42 -20.72
C ALA A 113 -7.96 -3.27 -20.70
N LEU A 114 -8.55 -3.00 -19.52
CA LEU A 114 -9.56 -1.94 -19.36
C LEU A 114 -8.95 -0.53 -19.54
N ILE A 115 -7.77 -0.28 -18.97
CA ILE A 115 -7.09 1.01 -19.13
C ILE A 115 -6.74 1.26 -20.60
N MET A 116 -6.21 0.25 -21.30
CA MET A 116 -5.91 0.37 -22.74
C MET A 116 -7.18 0.59 -23.56
N LEU A 117 -8.26 -0.11 -23.26
CA LEU A 117 -9.55 0.08 -23.91
C LEU A 117 -10.07 1.52 -23.72
N LEU A 118 -10.03 2.03 -22.50
CA LEU A 118 -10.43 3.41 -22.20
C LEU A 118 -9.53 4.43 -22.92
N TYR A 119 -8.23 4.18 -23.00
CA TYR A 119 -7.31 5.03 -23.75
C TYR A 119 -7.60 5.03 -25.24
N ILE A 120 -7.83 3.85 -25.86
CA ILE A 120 -8.18 3.69 -27.27
C ILE A 120 -9.51 4.39 -27.57
N ALA A 121 -10.53 4.17 -26.74
CA ALA A 121 -11.84 4.81 -26.88
C ALA A 121 -11.76 6.34 -26.73
N GLY A 122 -11.08 6.84 -25.71
CA GLY A 122 -10.92 8.26 -25.44
C GLY A 122 -10.11 9.00 -26.52
N THR A 123 -9.16 8.31 -27.16
CA THR A 123 -8.36 8.86 -28.26
C THR A 123 -8.93 8.53 -29.65
N ARG A 124 -9.98 7.68 -29.72
CA ARG A 124 -10.60 7.16 -30.96
C ARG A 124 -9.61 6.42 -31.88
N ARG A 125 -8.54 5.83 -31.32
CA ARG A 125 -7.48 5.13 -32.06
C ARG A 125 -7.76 3.64 -32.17
N TRP A 126 -8.90 3.26 -32.70
CA TRP A 126 -9.36 1.86 -32.84
C TRP A 126 -8.39 0.97 -33.65
N SER A 127 -7.57 1.57 -34.53
CA SER A 127 -6.53 0.85 -35.28
C SER A 127 -5.51 0.17 -34.35
N LEU A 128 -5.28 0.70 -33.15
CA LEU A 128 -4.36 0.10 -32.17
C LEU A 128 -4.77 -1.33 -31.79
N LEU A 129 -6.07 -1.64 -31.74
CA LEU A 129 -6.54 -3.01 -31.46
C LEU A 129 -5.98 -4.05 -32.44
N LYS A 130 -5.84 -3.67 -33.72
CA LYS A 130 -5.25 -4.55 -34.75
C LYS A 130 -3.74 -4.71 -34.57
N GLU A 131 -3.06 -3.65 -34.09
CA GLU A 131 -1.62 -3.66 -33.89
C GLU A 131 -1.21 -4.43 -32.61
N MET A 132 -2.10 -4.48 -31.59
CA MET A 132 -1.83 -5.04 -30.26
C MET A 132 -1.60 -6.55 -30.22
N LYS A 133 -1.78 -7.27 -31.36
CA LYS A 133 -1.56 -8.73 -31.44
C LYS A 133 -2.28 -9.48 -30.32
N ILE A 134 -3.55 -9.13 -30.10
CA ILE A 134 -4.33 -9.56 -28.92
C ILE A 134 -4.35 -11.09 -28.73
N PRO A 135 -4.61 -11.94 -29.76
CA PRO A 135 -4.64 -13.39 -29.56
C PRO A 135 -3.30 -13.97 -29.08
N GLN A 136 -2.19 -13.54 -29.71
CA GLN A 136 -0.85 -13.97 -29.32
C GLN A 136 -0.46 -13.46 -27.94
N GLY A 137 -0.90 -12.24 -27.64
CA GLY A 137 -0.65 -11.61 -26.34
C GLY A 137 -1.38 -12.30 -25.20
N ILE A 138 -2.67 -12.64 -25.39
CA ILE A 138 -3.45 -13.41 -24.42
C ILE A 138 -2.80 -14.76 -24.17
N LEU A 139 -2.41 -15.46 -25.25
CA LEU A 139 -1.71 -16.74 -25.12
C LEU A 139 -0.43 -16.60 -24.30
N LEU A 140 0.40 -15.58 -24.58
CA LEU A 140 1.62 -15.33 -23.82
C LEU A 140 1.36 -15.03 -22.35
N ALA A 141 0.39 -14.16 -22.04
CA ALA A 141 0.05 -13.84 -20.67
C ALA A 141 -0.45 -15.07 -19.89
N PHE A 142 -1.22 -15.93 -20.53
CA PHE A 142 -1.69 -17.17 -19.92
C PHE A 142 -0.58 -18.21 -19.80
N LEU A 143 0.31 -18.34 -20.76
CA LEU A 143 1.47 -19.24 -20.63
C LEU A 143 2.38 -18.86 -19.46
N VAL A 144 2.48 -17.57 -19.13
CA VAL A 144 3.25 -17.09 -17.98
C VAL A 144 2.47 -17.24 -16.68
N GLY A 145 1.20 -16.84 -16.65
CA GLY A 145 0.43 -16.70 -15.41
C GLY A 145 -0.39 -17.93 -15.02
N LEU A 146 -0.95 -18.66 -16.00
CA LEU A 146 -1.92 -19.72 -15.76
C LEU A 146 -1.35 -21.04 -15.18
N PRO A 147 -0.11 -21.47 -15.49
CA PRO A 147 0.41 -22.76 -15.01
C PRO A 147 0.29 -22.95 -13.50
N TRP A 148 0.52 -21.89 -12.71
CA TRP A 148 0.35 -21.92 -11.27
C TRP A 148 -1.09 -22.20 -10.85
N TYR A 149 -2.05 -21.52 -11.47
CA TYR A 149 -3.47 -21.69 -11.15
C TYR A 149 -4.00 -23.08 -11.57
N VAL A 150 -3.52 -23.60 -12.69
CA VAL A 150 -3.84 -24.96 -13.15
C VAL A 150 -3.29 -25.98 -12.15
N TYR A 151 -2.03 -25.84 -11.72
CA TYR A 151 -1.43 -26.69 -10.70
C TYR A 151 -2.23 -26.67 -9.39
N MET A 152 -2.58 -25.48 -8.89
CA MET A 152 -3.38 -25.34 -7.67
C MET A 152 -4.77 -25.95 -7.80
N TYR A 153 -5.40 -25.85 -8.97
CA TYR A 153 -6.66 -26.51 -9.26
C TYR A 153 -6.53 -28.04 -9.27
N ILE A 154 -5.46 -28.57 -9.84
CA ILE A 154 -5.23 -30.03 -9.86
C ILE A 154 -5.02 -30.56 -8.43
N VAL A 155 -4.32 -29.81 -7.56
CA VAL A 155 -4.02 -30.25 -6.19
C VAL A 155 -5.19 -30.07 -5.24
N HIS A 156 -5.94 -28.96 -5.33
CA HIS A 156 -6.97 -28.55 -4.36
C HIS A 156 -8.40 -28.53 -4.92
N GLY A 157 -8.59 -28.83 -6.21
CA GLY A 157 -9.90 -28.92 -6.85
C GLY A 157 -10.71 -27.64 -6.79
N THR A 158 -12.03 -27.82 -6.64
CA THR A 158 -13.00 -26.71 -6.59
C THR A 158 -12.86 -25.81 -5.37
N ASP A 159 -12.29 -26.28 -4.28
CA ASP A 159 -12.08 -25.48 -3.07
C ASP A 159 -11.15 -24.30 -3.35
N PHE A 160 -10.09 -24.54 -4.13
CA PHE A 160 -9.22 -23.46 -4.57
C PHE A 160 -9.97 -22.41 -5.41
N THR A 161 -10.79 -22.83 -6.38
CA THR A 161 -11.51 -21.89 -7.24
C THR A 161 -12.59 -21.12 -6.48
N ASN A 162 -13.30 -21.78 -5.56
CA ASN A 162 -14.33 -21.13 -4.74
C ASN A 162 -13.73 -20.07 -3.81
N VAL A 163 -12.60 -20.38 -3.17
CA VAL A 163 -11.92 -19.44 -2.28
C VAL A 163 -11.22 -18.35 -3.08
N PHE A 164 -10.42 -18.72 -4.08
CA PHE A 164 -9.58 -17.74 -4.79
C PHE A 164 -10.36 -16.87 -5.76
N ILE A 165 -11.18 -17.45 -6.63
CA ILE A 165 -11.97 -16.69 -7.62
C ILE A 165 -13.25 -16.18 -6.98
N GLY A 166 -13.99 -17.04 -6.29
CA GLY A 166 -15.26 -16.69 -5.67
C GLY A 166 -15.08 -15.66 -4.56
N TYR A 167 -14.49 -16.07 -3.43
CA TYR A 167 -14.41 -15.20 -2.26
C TYR A 167 -13.43 -14.03 -2.45
N HIS A 168 -12.17 -14.29 -2.80
CA HIS A 168 -11.16 -13.24 -2.83
C HIS A 168 -11.28 -12.24 -3.99
N ASN A 169 -11.95 -12.58 -5.08
CA ASN A 169 -12.08 -11.66 -6.22
C ASN A 169 -13.51 -11.13 -6.40
N ILE A 170 -14.53 -12.00 -6.36
CA ILE A 170 -15.93 -11.60 -6.64
C ILE A 170 -16.60 -11.08 -5.38
N THR A 171 -16.63 -11.89 -4.31
CA THR A 171 -17.34 -11.53 -3.07
C THR A 171 -16.74 -10.28 -2.43
N ARG A 172 -15.41 -10.17 -2.34
CA ARG A 172 -14.73 -8.99 -1.79
C ARG A 172 -15.00 -7.70 -2.58
N PHE A 173 -15.24 -7.79 -3.88
CA PHE A 173 -15.62 -6.62 -4.66
C PHE A 173 -17.08 -6.22 -4.41
N ALA A 174 -17.98 -7.20 -4.29
CA ALA A 174 -19.43 -7.01 -4.21
C ALA A 174 -19.95 -6.81 -2.78
N ALA A 175 -19.26 -7.34 -1.77
CA ALA A 175 -19.66 -7.26 -0.36
C ALA A 175 -18.53 -6.72 0.52
N PRO A 176 -18.82 -5.89 1.52
CA PRO A 176 -17.80 -5.35 2.42
C PRO A 176 -17.29 -6.46 3.37
N GLU A 177 -15.96 -6.61 3.46
CA GLU A 177 -15.33 -7.49 4.45
C GLU A 177 -15.48 -6.93 5.87
N HIS A 178 -15.54 -5.60 5.98
CA HIS A 178 -15.77 -4.86 7.23
C HIS A 178 -16.99 -3.94 7.07
N PRO A 179 -18.15 -4.29 7.59
CA PRO A 179 -19.36 -3.46 7.50
C PRO A 179 -19.13 -2.05 8.07
N GLY A 180 -19.57 -1.03 7.32
CA GLY A 180 -19.46 0.37 7.74
C GLY A 180 -18.15 1.09 7.40
N GLN A 181 -17.17 0.43 6.79
CA GLN A 181 -15.89 1.06 6.42
C GLN A 181 -15.78 1.44 4.94
N ASN A 182 -16.83 1.22 4.14
CA ASN A 182 -16.84 1.55 2.72
C ASN A 182 -17.35 2.98 2.48
N SER A 183 -16.49 3.82 1.93
CA SER A 183 -16.86 5.19 1.51
C SER A 183 -16.25 5.50 0.15
N ILE A 184 -17.03 6.09 -0.74
CA ILE A 184 -16.53 6.54 -2.05
C ILE A 184 -15.39 7.56 -1.90
N PHE A 185 -15.31 8.24 -0.76
CA PHE A 185 -14.27 9.22 -0.43
C PHE A 185 -13.06 8.63 0.29
N PHE A 186 -13.08 7.33 0.63
CA PHE A 186 -12.04 6.66 1.42
C PHE A 186 -10.62 6.89 0.87
N PHE A 187 -10.45 6.81 -0.45
CA PHE A 187 -9.14 6.96 -1.06
C PHE A 187 -8.66 8.40 -1.24
N ILE A 188 -9.53 9.42 -1.08
CA ILE A 188 -9.12 10.82 -1.22
C ILE A 188 -8.03 11.19 -0.20
N PRO A 189 -8.24 11.05 1.11
CA PRO A 189 -7.20 11.37 2.10
C PRO A 189 -5.95 10.50 1.95
N ILE A 190 -6.10 9.24 1.52
CA ILE A 190 -4.97 8.32 1.30
C ILE A 190 -4.10 8.79 0.15
N VAL A 191 -4.70 9.20 -0.97
CA VAL A 191 -3.95 9.74 -2.13
C VAL A 191 -3.30 11.07 -1.77
N LEU A 192 -4.03 11.97 -1.11
CA LEU A 192 -3.50 13.28 -0.70
C LEU A 192 -2.34 13.13 0.30
N GLY A 193 -2.49 12.32 1.33
CA GLY A 193 -1.42 12.02 2.29
C GLY A 193 -0.27 11.23 1.67
N GLY A 194 -0.60 10.22 0.86
CA GLY A 194 0.38 9.37 0.20
C GLY A 194 1.26 10.08 -0.82
N LEU A 195 0.77 11.17 -1.43
CA LEU A 195 1.56 12.00 -2.35
C LEU A 195 2.38 13.08 -1.65
N MET A 196 2.31 13.25 -0.32
CA MET A 196 3.15 14.24 0.35
C MET A 196 4.63 14.04 0.01
N PRO A 197 5.37 15.14 -0.22
CA PRO A 197 5.02 16.56 -0.13
C PRO A 197 4.45 17.15 -1.43
N TRP A 198 4.15 16.34 -2.45
CA TRP A 198 3.77 16.75 -3.80
C TRP A 198 2.27 17.03 -3.96
N THR A 199 1.49 16.80 -2.93
CA THR A 199 0.02 16.90 -2.92
C THR A 199 -0.48 18.26 -3.42
N GLY A 200 0.17 19.36 -3.03
CA GLY A 200 -0.22 20.69 -3.46
C GLY A 200 -0.13 20.92 -4.98
N ALA A 201 0.74 20.17 -5.65
CA ALA A 201 0.88 20.24 -7.10
C ALA A 201 -0.21 19.47 -7.85
N LEU A 202 -0.84 18.48 -7.21
CA LEU A 202 -1.71 17.50 -7.86
C LEU A 202 -2.85 18.14 -8.64
N PHE A 203 -3.63 19.00 -8.00
CA PHE A 203 -4.81 19.62 -8.61
C PHE A 203 -4.45 20.43 -9.87
N GLN A 204 -3.40 21.27 -9.76
CA GLN A 204 -2.94 22.07 -10.88
C GLN A 204 -2.32 21.22 -11.99
N ALA A 205 -1.64 20.15 -11.62
CA ALA A 205 -1.04 19.21 -12.57
C ALA A 205 -2.14 18.49 -13.39
N LEU A 206 -3.18 17.99 -12.73
CA LEU A 206 -4.31 17.31 -13.39
C LEU A 206 -5.08 18.26 -14.33
N ILE A 207 -5.43 19.47 -13.86
CA ILE A 207 -6.13 20.47 -14.69
C ILE A 207 -5.29 20.82 -15.93
N ARG A 208 -3.97 21.03 -15.77
CA ARG A 208 -3.10 21.35 -16.91
C ARG A 208 -2.88 20.17 -17.82
N CYS A 209 -2.83 18.95 -17.30
CA CYS A 209 -2.76 17.72 -18.06
C CYS A 209 -3.95 17.60 -19.03
N LEU A 210 -5.16 17.89 -18.56
CA LEU A 210 -6.39 17.82 -19.37
C LEU A 210 -6.53 18.98 -20.38
N ARG A 211 -6.14 20.18 -19.98
CA ARG A 211 -6.29 21.41 -20.81
C ARG A 211 -5.09 21.69 -21.72
N GLY A 212 -3.96 21.02 -21.49
CA GLY A 212 -2.72 21.32 -22.21
C GLY A 212 -2.73 20.78 -23.64
N ASN A 213 -2.28 21.61 -24.57
CA ASN A 213 -1.99 21.23 -25.95
C ASN A 213 -0.47 21.33 -26.16
N GLY A 214 0.23 20.21 -26.07
CA GLY A 214 1.68 20.19 -26.20
C GLY A 214 2.18 18.81 -26.66
N PRO A 215 3.47 18.69 -26.96
CA PRO A 215 4.05 17.46 -27.52
C PRO A 215 3.89 16.25 -26.61
N TYR A 216 3.63 16.45 -25.33
CA TYR A 216 3.47 15.38 -24.35
C TYR A 216 2.01 15.03 -24.01
N ARG A 217 1.04 15.70 -24.66
CA ARG A 217 -0.40 15.55 -24.37
C ARG A 217 -0.85 14.10 -24.38
N ASP A 218 -0.45 13.35 -25.38
CA ASP A 218 -0.88 11.95 -25.56
C ASP A 218 -0.42 11.04 -24.40
N GLY A 219 0.87 11.10 -24.06
CA GLY A 219 1.41 10.33 -22.92
C GLY A 219 0.87 10.77 -21.56
N LEU A 220 0.57 12.06 -21.40
CA LEU A 220 -0.07 12.59 -20.19
C LEU A 220 -1.52 12.14 -20.08
N LEU A 221 -2.27 12.13 -21.19
CA LEU A 221 -3.64 11.63 -21.23
C LEU A 221 -3.68 10.12 -20.89
N PHE A 222 -2.73 9.35 -21.40
CA PHE A 222 -2.58 7.95 -21.04
C PHE A 222 -2.36 7.77 -19.53
N CYS A 223 -1.42 8.50 -18.93
CA CYS A 223 -1.18 8.47 -17.49
C CYS A 223 -2.41 8.93 -16.68
N PHE A 224 -3.15 9.93 -17.19
CA PHE A 224 -4.37 10.40 -16.55
C PHE A 224 -5.47 9.33 -16.55
N ILE A 225 -5.72 8.69 -17.71
CA ILE A 225 -6.73 7.61 -17.84
C ILE A 225 -6.37 6.46 -16.91
N TRP A 226 -5.10 6.05 -16.88
CA TRP A 226 -4.63 5.02 -15.97
C TRP A 226 -4.88 5.39 -14.49
N ALA A 227 -4.47 6.58 -14.06
CA ALA A 227 -4.69 7.04 -12.69
C ALA A 227 -6.18 7.14 -12.34
N ALA A 228 -7.00 7.71 -13.25
CA ALA A 228 -8.43 7.86 -13.05
C ALA A 228 -9.15 6.51 -12.96
N PHE A 229 -8.78 5.55 -13.81
CA PHE A 229 -9.35 4.19 -13.77
C PHE A 229 -9.08 3.53 -12.40
N ILE A 230 -7.83 3.52 -11.94
CA ILE A 230 -7.46 2.93 -10.65
C ILE A 230 -8.24 3.59 -9.50
N PHE A 231 -8.31 4.92 -9.50
CA PHE A 231 -9.02 5.66 -8.46
C PHE A 231 -10.52 5.32 -8.45
N ILE A 232 -11.17 5.38 -9.59
CA ILE A 232 -12.62 5.13 -9.72
C ILE A 232 -12.93 3.68 -9.37
N PHE A 233 -12.16 2.72 -9.91
CA PHE A 233 -12.39 1.29 -9.68
C PHE A 233 -12.37 0.95 -8.18
N PHE A 234 -11.33 1.36 -7.47
CA PHE A 234 -11.24 1.06 -6.04
C PHE A 234 -12.18 1.88 -5.18
N SER A 235 -12.53 3.11 -5.58
CA SER A 235 -13.55 3.90 -4.87
C SER A 235 -14.95 3.31 -4.97
N LEU A 236 -15.23 2.52 -6.02
CA LEU A 236 -16.50 1.81 -6.18
C LEU A 236 -16.50 0.40 -5.56
N SER A 237 -15.33 -0.11 -5.16
CA SER A 237 -15.22 -1.41 -4.48
C SER A 237 -15.80 -1.33 -3.07
N GLN A 238 -16.50 -2.39 -2.67
CA GLN A 238 -17.08 -2.50 -1.33
C GLN A 238 -16.00 -2.81 -0.28
N THR A 239 -14.99 -3.59 -0.61
CA THR A 239 -13.83 -3.81 0.26
C THR A 239 -12.71 -2.85 -0.11
N GLN A 240 -12.33 -1.99 0.82
CA GLN A 240 -11.34 -0.94 0.63
C GLN A 240 -10.16 -1.12 1.60
N LEU A 241 -8.95 -1.29 1.06
CA LEU A 241 -7.71 -1.30 1.82
C LEU A 241 -6.79 -0.18 1.33
N VAL A 242 -6.06 0.44 2.27
CA VAL A 242 -5.14 1.55 1.97
C VAL A 242 -4.15 1.20 0.85
N THR A 243 -3.71 -0.06 0.77
CA THR A 243 -2.73 -0.53 -0.20
C THR A 243 -3.28 -0.68 -1.61
N TYR A 244 -4.61 -0.83 -1.78
CA TYR A 244 -5.22 -1.11 -3.08
C TYR A 244 -5.03 0.02 -4.09
N ILE A 245 -4.97 1.28 -3.61
CA ILE A 245 -4.80 2.45 -4.47
C ILE A 245 -3.36 2.61 -5.02
N SER A 246 -2.41 1.78 -4.58
CA SER A 246 -0.99 1.92 -4.90
C SER A 246 -0.63 1.98 -6.39
N PRO A 247 -1.30 1.27 -7.33
CA PRO A 247 -0.98 1.37 -8.75
C PRO A 247 -1.27 2.76 -9.38
N LEU A 248 -1.85 3.67 -8.61
CA LEU A 248 -2.09 5.06 -9.02
C LEU A 248 -0.84 5.96 -8.90
N PHE A 249 0.10 5.64 -7.99
CA PHE A 249 1.28 6.49 -7.75
C PHE A 249 2.20 6.63 -8.97
N PRO A 250 2.55 5.58 -9.73
CA PRO A 250 3.41 5.72 -10.90
C PRO A 250 2.89 6.71 -11.95
N PRO A 251 1.66 6.61 -12.48
CA PRO A 251 1.16 7.56 -13.46
C PRO A 251 1.02 8.98 -12.90
N LEU A 252 0.63 9.16 -11.63
CA LEU A 252 0.59 10.48 -11.01
C LEU A 252 1.98 11.09 -10.87
N SER A 253 3.00 10.31 -10.54
CA SER A 253 4.38 10.80 -10.46
C SER A 253 4.88 11.35 -11.80
N VAL A 254 4.48 10.73 -12.92
CA VAL A 254 4.81 11.21 -14.28
C VAL A 254 4.12 12.54 -14.59
N ILE A 255 2.83 12.65 -14.29
CA ILE A 255 2.07 13.91 -14.46
C ILE A 255 2.68 15.03 -13.61
N LEU A 256 3.02 14.75 -12.36
CA LEU A 256 3.68 15.71 -11.46
C LEU A 256 5.10 16.06 -11.92
N GLY A 257 5.86 15.08 -12.42
CA GLY A 257 7.18 15.29 -13.01
C GLY A 257 7.15 16.22 -14.21
N TRP A 258 6.18 16.03 -15.10
CA TRP A 258 5.93 16.95 -16.22
C TRP A 258 5.49 18.33 -15.71
N TYR A 259 4.59 18.40 -14.77
CA TYR A 259 4.09 19.66 -14.24
C TYR A 259 5.21 20.50 -13.61
N THR A 260 6.04 19.90 -12.77
CA THR A 260 7.19 20.58 -12.16
C THR A 260 8.24 21.01 -13.19
N TYR A 261 8.41 20.25 -14.27
CA TYR A 261 9.26 20.63 -15.41
C TYR A 261 8.69 21.86 -16.14
N ALA A 262 7.38 21.85 -16.41
CA ALA A 262 6.68 22.96 -17.08
C ALA A 262 6.69 24.25 -16.23
N LEU A 263 6.56 24.15 -14.91
CA LEU A 263 6.68 25.30 -14.00
C LEU A 263 8.04 25.97 -14.10
N LYS A 264 9.11 25.19 -14.07
CA LYS A 264 10.47 25.72 -14.22
C LYS A 264 10.64 26.47 -15.55
N ARG A 265 10.04 25.97 -16.63
CA ARG A 265 10.14 26.58 -17.96
C ARG A 265 9.32 27.87 -18.06
N ASN A 266 8.13 27.89 -17.44
CA ASN A 266 7.20 29.02 -17.56
C ASN A 266 7.42 30.13 -16.52
N GLY A 267 8.18 29.88 -15.46
CA GLY A 267 8.50 30.85 -14.39
C GLY A 267 7.31 31.34 -13.56
N LYS A 268 6.09 30.79 -13.78
CA LYS A 268 4.86 31.20 -13.06
C LYS A 268 4.78 30.52 -11.70
N LEU A 269 4.46 31.29 -10.66
CA LEU A 269 4.27 30.76 -9.31
C LEU A 269 3.02 29.88 -9.23
N PRO A 270 3.12 28.66 -8.65
CA PRO A 270 2.00 27.74 -8.49
C PRO A 270 1.21 28.10 -7.23
N ARG A 271 0.35 29.14 -7.29
CA ARG A 271 -0.36 29.70 -6.13
C ARG A 271 -1.11 28.65 -5.31
N ILE A 272 -1.82 27.71 -5.95
CA ILE A 272 -2.56 26.66 -5.24
C ILE A 272 -1.58 25.72 -4.51
N TRP A 273 -0.49 25.30 -5.16
CA TRP A 273 0.51 24.47 -4.50
C TRP A 273 1.09 25.16 -3.26
N LEU A 274 1.46 26.45 -3.40
CA LEU A 274 1.97 27.23 -2.28
C LEU A 274 0.97 27.32 -1.14
N ALA A 275 -0.30 27.63 -1.46
CA ALA A 275 -1.37 27.69 -0.45
C ALA A 275 -1.56 26.36 0.26
N VAL A 276 -1.65 25.24 -0.48
CA VAL A 276 -1.78 23.89 0.09
C VAL A 276 -0.57 23.53 0.96
N SER A 277 0.64 23.92 0.55
CA SER A 277 1.86 23.65 1.34
C SER A 277 1.86 24.41 2.66
N TYR A 278 1.51 25.69 2.67
CA TYR A 278 1.47 26.48 3.90
C TYR A 278 0.31 26.08 4.81
N ILE A 279 -0.91 25.95 4.25
CA ILE A 279 -2.08 25.51 5.02
C ILE A 279 -1.89 24.11 5.56
N GLY A 280 -1.39 23.18 4.73
CA GLY A 280 -1.10 21.81 5.14
C GLY A 280 -0.06 21.74 6.24
N GLY A 281 1.00 22.54 6.17
CA GLY A 281 2.00 22.64 7.24
C GLY A 281 1.42 23.15 8.56
N VAL A 282 0.55 24.17 8.51
CA VAL A 282 -0.15 24.68 9.69
C VAL A 282 -1.08 23.61 10.28
N ILE A 283 -1.85 22.92 9.43
CA ILE A 283 -2.76 21.85 9.88
C ILE A 283 -1.97 20.73 10.55
N LEU A 284 -0.87 20.27 9.95
CA LEU A 284 -0.03 19.21 10.52
C LEU A 284 0.50 19.57 11.91
N LEU A 285 0.92 20.82 12.11
CA LEU A 285 1.35 21.28 13.44
C LEU A 285 0.18 21.42 14.39
N ALA A 286 -0.95 21.96 13.94
CA ALA A 286 -2.14 22.12 14.78
C ALA A 286 -2.72 20.78 15.26
N CYS A 287 -2.60 19.71 14.49
CA CYS A 287 -3.02 18.36 14.91
C CYS A 287 -2.34 17.90 16.21
N ASN A 288 -1.15 18.42 16.55
CA ASN A 288 -0.50 18.08 17.84
C ASN A 288 -1.18 18.73 19.06
N ALA A 289 -2.06 19.70 18.86
CA ALA A 289 -2.84 20.30 19.94
C ALA A 289 -4.10 19.49 20.28
N ILE A 290 -4.43 18.47 19.49
CA ILE A 290 -5.59 17.61 19.77
C ILE A 290 -5.21 16.70 20.95
N PRO A 291 -6.01 16.71 22.06
CA PRO A 291 -5.74 15.86 23.19
C PRO A 291 -5.80 14.38 22.79
N LEU A 292 -4.77 13.64 23.13
CA LEU A 292 -4.71 12.20 22.91
C LEU A 292 -5.31 11.48 24.13
N ASN A 293 -6.03 10.40 23.88
CA ASN A 293 -6.46 9.50 24.96
C ASN A 293 -5.24 8.87 25.65
N GLU A 294 -5.39 8.41 26.87
CA GLU A 294 -4.30 7.82 27.69
C GLU A 294 -3.53 6.73 26.91
N SER A 295 -4.23 5.87 26.20
CA SER A 295 -3.64 4.82 25.35
C SER A 295 -2.84 5.35 24.15
N ALA A 296 -3.10 6.58 23.72
CA ALA A 296 -2.44 7.21 22.58
C ALA A 296 -1.31 8.17 23.00
N LEU A 297 -1.14 8.47 24.28
CA LEU A 297 -0.09 9.37 24.77
C LEU A 297 1.32 8.91 24.41
N PHE A 298 1.52 7.59 24.31
CA PHE A 298 2.78 7.01 23.86
C PHE A 298 3.17 7.48 22.46
N PHE A 299 2.20 7.73 21.59
CA PHE A 299 2.45 8.17 20.22
C PHE A 299 2.63 9.68 20.09
N ALA A 300 2.51 10.46 21.18
CA ALA A 300 2.59 11.93 21.12
C ALA A 300 3.93 12.41 20.55
N THR A 301 5.05 11.89 21.06
CA THR A 301 6.40 12.26 20.58
C THR A 301 6.65 11.82 19.13
N PRO A 302 6.39 10.56 18.73
CA PRO A 302 6.44 10.13 17.32
C PRO A 302 5.59 10.99 16.38
N ILE A 303 4.35 11.31 16.76
CA ILE A 303 3.44 12.14 15.96
C ILE A 303 4.01 13.56 15.80
N LEU A 304 4.51 14.15 16.88
CA LEU A 304 5.11 15.49 16.85
C LEU A 304 6.29 15.55 15.88
N TRP A 305 7.25 14.62 15.98
CA TRP A 305 8.38 14.61 15.06
C TRP A 305 7.96 14.38 13.60
N ALA A 306 7.02 13.47 13.36
CA ALA A 306 6.50 13.23 12.01
C ALA A 306 5.84 14.49 11.44
N SER A 307 5.01 15.18 12.22
CA SER A 307 4.32 16.40 11.78
C SER A 307 5.29 17.55 11.52
N VAL A 308 6.29 17.75 12.37
CA VAL A 308 7.32 18.79 12.18
C VAL A 308 8.13 18.53 10.91
N LEU A 309 8.63 17.32 10.71
CA LEU A 309 9.44 16.97 9.55
C LEU A 309 8.64 17.06 8.24
N LEU A 310 7.39 16.60 8.22
CA LEU A 310 6.50 16.76 7.07
C LEU A 310 6.17 18.24 6.80
N THR A 311 5.98 19.04 7.85
CA THR A 311 5.79 20.50 7.70
C THR A 311 7.00 21.15 7.06
N LEU A 312 8.20 20.80 7.49
CA LEU A 312 9.43 21.29 6.86
C LEU A 312 9.54 20.86 5.40
N ALA A 313 9.12 19.62 5.07
CA ALA A 313 9.08 19.12 3.69
C ALA A 313 8.05 19.85 2.81
N LEU A 314 7.05 20.51 3.38
CA LEU A 314 6.09 21.36 2.67
C LEU A 314 6.56 22.81 2.56
N ILE A 315 7.01 23.41 3.67
CA ILE A 315 7.28 24.85 3.76
C ILE A 315 8.63 25.24 3.08
N ILE A 316 9.69 24.46 3.28
CA ILE A 316 11.02 24.80 2.72
C ILE A 316 10.98 24.82 1.18
N PRO A 317 10.44 23.80 0.50
CA PRO A 317 10.29 23.87 -0.96
C PRO A 317 9.40 25.03 -1.44
N ALA A 318 8.31 25.32 -0.70
CA ALA A 318 7.42 26.43 -1.00
C ALA A 318 8.15 27.78 -0.91
N ALA A 319 8.98 27.99 0.09
CA ALA A 319 9.81 29.18 0.23
C ALA A 319 10.78 29.33 -0.96
N PHE A 320 11.46 28.27 -1.37
CA PHE A 320 12.32 28.31 -2.57
C PHE A 320 11.54 28.58 -3.86
N MET A 321 10.29 28.10 -3.97
CA MET A 321 9.42 28.43 -5.11
C MET A 321 9.05 29.90 -5.14
N HIS A 322 8.79 30.55 -4.02
CA HIS A 322 8.59 32.00 -3.95
C HIS A 322 9.81 32.80 -4.46
N LEU A 323 11.01 32.33 -4.13
CA LEU A 323 12.24 32.88 -4.60
C LEU A 323 12.56 32.49 -6.06
N LYS A 324 11.66 31.81 -6.76
CA LYS A 324 11.83 31.26 -8.13
C LYS A 324 13.04 30.33 -8.28
N ARG A 325 13.56 29.77 -7.18
CA ARG A 325 14.70 28.84 -7.15
C ARG A 325 14.19 27.39 -7.33
N TRP A 326 13.71 27.06 -8.53
CA TRP A 326 13.05 25.77 -8.82
C TRP A 326 13.91 24.52 -8.59
N ARG A 327 15.23 24.61 -8.80
CA ARG A 327 16.15 23.50 -8.50
C ARG A 327 16.24 23.27 -7.01
N SER A 328 16.43 24.35 -6.24
CA SER A 328 16.50 24.28 -4.77
C SER A 328 15.17 23.79 -4.17
N ALA A 329 14.03 24.22 -4.73
CA ALA A 329 12.73 23.72 -4.30
C ALA A 329 12.58 22.19 -4.48
N LEU A 330 13.00 21.66 -5.64
CA LEU A 330 12.96 20.22 -5.88
C LEU A 330 13.94 19.47 -4.96
N LEU A 331 15.17 19.96 -4.84
CA LEU A 331 16.18 19.31 -4.01
C LEU A 331 15.81 19.36 -2.53
N SER A 332 15.31 20.49 -2.03
CA SER A 332 14.89 20.60 -0.63
C SER A 332 13.71 19.68 -0.32
N ALA A 333 12.72 19.54 -1.23
CA ALA A 333 11.63 18.59 -1.06
C ALA A 333 12.16 17.15 -0.93
N VAL A 334 13.06 16.75 -1.82
CA VAL A 334 13.68 15.42 -1.79
C VAL A 334 14.51 15.20 -0.53
N SER A 335 15.36 16.21 -0.15
CA SER A 335 16.20 16.11 1.05
C SER A 335 15.38 16.06 2.33
N CYS A 336 14.35 16.91 2.48
CA CYS A 336 13.47 16.88 3.64
C CYS A 336 12.72 15.54 3.75
N MET A 337 12.25 14.98 2.63
CA MET A 337 11.61 13.67 2.63
C MET A 337 12.59 12.55 2.96
N PHE A 338 13.84 12.63 2.49
CA PHE A 338 14.86 11.67 2.87
C PHE A 338 15.14 11.70 4.39
N VAL A 339 15.26 12.89 4.98
CA VAL A 339 15.40 13.06 6.43
C VAL A 339 14.18 12.51 7.16
N PHE A 340 12.97 12.90 6.72
CA PHE A 340 11.72 12.39 7.30
C PHE A 340 11.68 10.87 7.28
N MET A 341 11.98 10.24 6.15
CA MET A 341 11.96 8.78 6.02
C MET A 341 13.03 8.12 6.90
N THR A 342 14.23 8.69 6.97
CA THR A 342 15.30 8.17 7.84
C THR A 342 14.86 8.21 9.30
N VAL A 343 14.34 9.34 9.78
CA VAL A 343 13.86 9.48 11.17
C VAL A 343 12.64 8.60 11.43
N ALA A 344 11.69 8.52 10.48
CA ALA A 344 10.50 7.68 10.62
C ALA A 344 10.88 6.20 10.74
N PHE A 345 11.76 5.69 9.90
CA PHE A 345 12.12 4.27 9.87
C PHE A 345 13.16 3.85 10.89
N ALA A 346 14.07 4.76 11.28
CA ALA A 346 15.09 4.44 12.28
C ALA A 346 14.65 4.78 13.71
N GLY A 347 13.71 5.71 13.88
CA GLY A 347 13.30 6.20 15.20
C GLY A 347 11.82 6.02 15.51
N ILE A 348 10.92 6.59 14.69
CA ILE A 348 9.49 6.67 15.03
C ILE A 348 8.80 5.31 14.94
N LEU A 349 8.96 4.60 13.82
CA LEU A 349 8.28 3.32 13.59
C LEU A 349 8.75 2.19 14.51
N PRO A 350 10.05 2.02 14.84
CA PRO A 350 10.46 1.00 15.79
C PRO A 350 9.83 1.18 17.17
N GLN A 351 9.77 2.42 17.69
CA GLN A 351 9.11 2.71 18.96
C GLN A 351 7.61 2.40 18.90
N SER A 352 6.95 2.74 17.81
CA SER A 352 5.51 2.46 17.62
C SER A 352 5.24 0.97 17.39
N ALA A 353 6.21 0.22 16.87
CA ALA A 353 6.04 -1.20 16.56
C ALA A 353 5.81 -2.06 17.81
N GLU A 354 6.36 -1.69 18.94
CA GLU A 354 6.14 -2.40 20.23
C GLU A 354 4.66 -2.45 20.63
N TYR A 355 3.88 -1.42 20.25
CA TYR A 355 2.44 -1.34 20.53
C TYR A 355 1.57 -2.00 19.47
N ILE A 356 1.99 -1.95 18.19
CA ILE A 356 1.19 -2.37 17.05
C ILE A 356 1.54 -3.80 16.64
N SER A 357 2.81 -4.18 16.76
CA SER A 357 3.30 -5.48 16.36
C SER A 357 3.01 -6.53 17.44
N GLY A 358 2.51 -7.69 17.06
CA GLY A 358 2.37 -8.82 17.98
C GLY A 358 3.69 -9.56 18.26
N LYS A 359 4.86 -8.96 17.96
CA LYS A 359 6.17 -9.60 18.17
C LYS A 359 6.46 -9.82 19.64
N ALA A 360 6.37 -8.76 20.44
CA ALA A 360 6.68 -8.82 21.87
C ALA A 360 5.80 -9.84 22.61
N ILE A 361 4.48 -9.86 22.28
CA ILE A 361 3.57 -10.81 22.91
C ILE A 361 3.80 -12.26 22.45
N ALA A 362 4.24 -12.46 21.20
CA ALA A 362 4.59 -13.80 20.71
C ALA A 362 5.88 -14.31 21.36
N GLU A 363 6.89 -13.47 21.54
CA GLU A 363 8.13 -13.80 22.26
C GLU A 363 7.84 -14.13 23.74
N GLU A 364 6.98 -13.35 24.40
CA GLU A 364 6.56 -13.60 25.77
C GLU A 364 5.79 -14.92 25.88
N TYR A 365 4.87 -15.21 24.94
CA TYR A 365 4.15 -16.48 24.90
C TYR A 365 5.09 -17.69 24.81
N ILE A 366 6.14 -17.60 23.98
CA ILE A 366 7.14 -18.69 23.88
C ILE A 366 7.83 -18.92 25.23
N SER A 367 8.16 -17.83 25.94
CA SER A 367 8.86 -17.91 27.25
C SER A 367 8.06 -18.68 28.29
N LEU A 368 6.73 -18.73 28.16
CA LEU A 368 5.83 -19.44 29.06
C LEU A 368 5.84 -20.95 28.86
N ASN A 369 6.48 -21.47 27.80
CA ASN A 369 6.58 -22.92 27.49
C ASN A 369 5.24 -23.68 27.55
N HIS A 370 4.14 -23.03 27.15
CA HIS A 370 2.81 -23.62 27.19
C HIS A 370 2.61 -24.60 26.03
N SER A 371 2.12 -25.80 26.33
CA SER A 371 1.85 -26.86 25.34
C SER A 371 0.36 -27.07 25.01
N GLY A 372 -0.52 -26.31 25.67
CA GLY A 372 -1.97 -26.38 25.49
C GLY A 372 -2.49 -25.55 24.30
N PRO A 373 -3.82 -25.59 24.05
CA PRO A 373 -4.42 -24.77 23.02
C PRO A 373 -4.31 -23.27 23.34
N VAL A 374 -4.03 -22.48 22.31
CA VAL A 374 -3.95 -21.02 22.40
C VAL A 374 -5.08 -20.42 21.57
N TYR A 375 -5.86 -19.57 22.19
CA TYR A 375 -6.85 -18.74 21.50
C TYR A 375 -6.31 -17.33 21.31
N ILE A 376 -6.51 -16.78 20.14
CA ILE A 376 -5.86 -15.52 19.76
C ILE A 376 -6.78 -14.62 18.96
N GLU A 377 -6.74 -13.33 19.22
CA GLU A 377 -7.39 -12.33 18.40
C GLU A 377 -6.85 -12.38 16.97
N LYS A 378 -7.75 -12.38 15.97
CA LYS A 378 -7.42 -12.55 14.54
C LYS A 378 -6.27 -11.67 14.07
N PHE A 379 -6.23 -10.44 14.56
CA PHE A 379 -5.17 -9.48 14.23
C PHE A 379 -3.77 -9.96 14.63
N LEU A 380 -3.64 -10.72 15.71
CA LEU A 380 -2.36 -11.19 16.27
C LEU A 380 -1.94 -12.57 15.74
N CYS A 381 -2.85 -13.31 15.05
CA CYS A 381 -2.54 -14.63 14.49
C CYS A 381 -1.27 -14.68 13.62
N PRO A 382 -1.05 -13.73 12.68
CA PRO A 382 0.17 -13.74 11.87
C PRO A 382 1.45 -13.56 12.69
N ALA A 383 1.39 -12.77 13.76
CA ALA A 383 2.56 -12.54 14.62
C ALA A 383 2.93 -13.81 15.39
N LEU A 384 1.95 -14.52 15.97
CA LEU A 384 2.19 -15.78 16.67
C LEU A 384 2.74 -16.85 15.70
N ALA A 385 2.20 -16.94 14.49
CA ALA A 385 2.70 -17.86 13.47
C ALA A 385 4.15 -17.55 13.05
N PHE A 386 4.47 -16.27 12.86
CA PHE A 386 5.78 -15.84 12.35
C PHE A 386 6.87 -15.84 13.43
N TYR A 387 6.61 -15.25 14.59
CA TYR A 387 7.60 -15.14 15.67
C TYR A 387 7.53 -16.31 16.65
N GLY A 388 6.32 -16.85 16.88
CA GLY A 388 6.08 -17.93 17.82
C GLY A 388 6.24 -19.34 17.24
N ASN A 389 6.39 -19.44 15.92
CA ASN A 389 6.41 -20.71 15.18
C ASN A 389 5.28 -21.66 15.60
N THR A 390 4.13 -21.11 15.99
CA THR A 390 2.94 -21.85 16.42
C THR A 390 1.69 -21.15 15.89
N THR A 391 0.60 -21.91 15.80
CA THR A 391 -0.68 -21.38 15.32
C THR A 391 -1.69 -21.35 16.45
N GLY A 392 -2.33 -20.19 16.63
CA GLY A 392 -3.46 -20.03 17.56
C GLY A 392 -4.80 -20.21 16.85
N ILE A 393 -5.82 -20.54 17.61
CA ILE A 393 -7.21 -20.63 17.15
C ILE A 393 -7.84 -19.24 17.33
N SER A 394 -8.31 -18.62 16.24
CA SER A 394 -9.01 -17.34 16.35
C SER A 394 -10.46 -17.55 16.74
N TRP A 395 -10.91 -16.95 17.85
CA TRP A 395 -12.31 -16.95 18.26
C TRP A 395 -13.22 -16.10 17.35
N GLU A 396 -12.66 -15.28 16.47
CA GLU A 396 -13.41 -14.52 15.48
C GLU A 396 -13.65 -15.32 14.18
N SER A 397 -13.19 -16.57 14.10
CA SER A 397 -13.44 -17.42 12.93
C SER A 397 -14.90 -17.90 12.93
N GLN A 398 -15.49 -18.08 11.74
CA GLN A 398 -16.90 -18.47 11.58
C GLN A 398 -17.29 -19.76 12.30
N ASN A 399 -16.33 -20.63 12.61
CA ASN A 399 -16.54 -21.93 13.27
C ASN A 399 -16.01 -21.95 14.73
N ALA A 400 -15.56 -20.81 15.26
CA ALA A 400 -15.11 -20.74 16.65
C ALA A 400 -16.32 -20.60 17.59
N PRO A 401 -16.31 -21.26 18.76
CA PRO A 401 -17.29 -21.00 19.79
C PRO A 401 -17.21 -19.53 20.22
N ASP A 402 -18.35 -18.98 20.66
CA ASP A 402 -18.39 -17.65 21.26
C ASP A 402 -17.39 -17.57 22.43
N PHE A 403 -16.72 -16.43 22.58
CA PHE A 403 -15.68 -16.25 23.58
C PHE A 403 -16.13 -16.62 24.99
N ALA A 404 -17.38 -16.29 25.35
CA ALA A 404 -17.94 -16.66 26.66
C ALA A 404 -18.15 -18.18 26.83
N THR A 405 -18.50 -18.88 25.76
CA THR A 405 -18.63 -20.33 25.74
C THR A 405 -17.25 -21.01 25.84
N LEU A 406 -16.28 -20.46 25.10
CA LEU A 406 -14.90 -20.91 25.11
C LEU A 406 -14.28 -20.83 26.52
N CYS A 407 -14.53 -19.74 27.24
CA CYS A 407 -14.07 -19.52 28.59
C CYS A 407 -14.63 -20.56 29.58
N ARG A 408 -15.84 -21.08 29.36
CA ARG A 408 -16.49 -22.07 30.23
C ARG A 408 -16.06 -23.50 29.94
N GLU A 409 -15.82 -23.84 28.69
CA GLU A 409 -15.60 -25.23 28.25
C GLU A 409 -14.13 -25.68 28.34
N THR A 410 -13.18 -24.73 28.36
CA THR A 410 -11.73 -25.01 28.33
C THR A 410 -10.99 -24.28 29.43
N PRO A 411 -10.92 -24.81 30.65
CA PRO A 411 -10.31 -24.08 31.78
C PRO A 411 -8.77 -23.92 31.69
N ASP A 412 -8.07 -24.70 30.87
CA ASP A 412 -6.60 -24.68 30.75
C ASP A 412 -6.18 -24.11 29.38
N ILE A 413 -6.68 -22.92 29.05
CA ILE A 413 -6.35 -22.25 27.81
C ILE A 413 -5.61 -20.93 28.05
N TYR A 414 -4.77 -20.59 27.09
CA TYR A 414 -4.17 -19.26 26.99
C TYR A 414 -4.93 -18.43 25.95
N VAL A 415 -5.23 -17.19 26.33
CA VAL A 415 -5.93 -16.24 25.44
C VAL A 415 -5.04 -15.02 25.23
N ILE A 416 -4.75 -14.74 23.97
CA ILE A 416 -3.92 -13.60 23.56
C ILE A 416 -4.80 -12.57 22.86
N MET A 417 -4.84 -11.34 23.36
CA MET A 417 -5.65 -10.27 22.80
C MET A 417 -5.02 -8.90 22.95
N GLN A 418 -5.54 -7.92 22.21
CA GLN A 418 -5.18 -6.52 22.41
C GLN A 418 -5.74 -6.01 23.75
N GLN A 419 -5.01 -5.09 24.40
CA GLN A 419 -5.45 -4.42 25.64
C GLN A 419 -6.79 -3.69 25.45
N SER A 420 -7.03 -3.13 24.27
CA SER A 420 -8.30 -2.48 23.91
C SER A 420 -9.47 -3.46 23.89
N THR A 421 -9.26 -4.67 23.36
CA THR A 421 -10.26 -5.76 23.34
C THR A 421 -10.53 -6.26 24.77
N TYR A 422 -9.49 -6.47 25.57
CA TYR A 422 -9.60 -6.82 26.97
C TYR A 422 -10.44 -5.81 27.75
N ASN A 423 -10.12 -4.51 27.63
CA ASN A 423 -10.85 -3.44 28.30
C ASN A 423 -12.33 -3.35 27.82
N LYS A 424 -12.58 -3.65 26.55
CA LYS A 424 -13.95 -3.73 26.01
C LYS A 424 -14.74 -4.89 26.63
N LEU A 425 -14.15 -6.07 26.72
CA LEU A 425 -14.77 -7.25 27.31
C LEU A 425 -15.13 -7.02 28.79
N LEU A 426 -14.24 -6.42 29.56
CA LEU A 426 -14.52 -6.01 30.94
C LEU A 426 -15.73 -5.06 31.07
N ARG A 427 -15.89 -4.14 30.13
CA ARG A 427 -17.02 -3.19 30.13
C ARG A 427 -18.35 -3.84 29.69
N THR A 428 -18.30 -4.86 28.87
CA THR A 428 -19.49 -5.58 28.39
C THR A 428 -19.96 -6.68 29.36
N HIS A 429 -19.46 -6.71 30.59
CA HIS A 429 -19.77 -7.67 31.63
C HIS A 429 -19.50 -9.15 31.22
N THR A 430 -18.56 -9.36 30.30
CA THR A 430 -18.03 -10.70 30.06
C THR A 430 -17.31 -11.15 31.31
N ASP A 431 -17.74 -12.27 31.90
CA ASP A 431 -17.12 -12.79 33.11
C ASP A 431 -15.72 -13.32 32.81
N LEU A 432 -14.72 -12.56 33.19
CA LEU A 432 -13.31 -12.90 33.10
C LEU A 432 -12.71 -13.26 34.44
N SER A 433 -13.56 -13.47 35.48
CA SER A 433 -13.12 -13.77 36.85
C SER A 433 -12.28 -15.05 36.93
N ASP A 434 -12.49 -15.99 36.02
CA ASP A 434 -11.77 -17.25 35.94
C ASP A 434 -10.43 -17.17 35.18
N TYR A 435 -10.05 -15.95 34.75
CA TYR A 435 -8.80 -15.72 34.03
C TYR A 435 -7.88 -14.79 34.80
N ASN A 436 -6.61 -15.16 34.87
CA ASN A 436 -5.55 -14.30 35.36
C ASN A 436 -4.73 -13.71 34.21
N ILE A 437 -4.36 -12.44 34.32
CA ILE A 437 -3.34 -11.87 33.42
C ILE A 437 -2.00 -12.47 33.86
N ILE A 438 -1.36 -13.22 32.97
CA ILE A 438 -0.06 -13.85 33.22
C ILE A 438 1.09 -13.10 32.59
N ALA A 439 0.82 -12.37 31.51
CA ALA A 439 1.80 -11.51 30.87
C ALA A 439 1.13 -10.30 30.20
N THR A 440 1.84 -9.20 30.17
CA THR A 440 1.44 -7.97 29.48
C THR A 440 2.61 -7.40 28.70
N THR A 441 2.31 -6.96 27.49
CA THR A 441 3.24 -6.16 26.70
C THR A 441 2.58 -4.82 26.37
N PRO A 442 3.29 -3.83 25.87
CA PRO A 442 2.66 -2.60 25.42
C PRO A 442 1.54 -2.87 24.41
N GLY A 443 0.29 -2.63 24.84
CA GLY A 443 -0.90 -2.79 23.99
C GLY A 443 -1.50 -4.20 23.88
N GLN A 444 -0.92 -5.24 24.52
CA GLN A 444 -1.43 -6.62 24.42
C GLN A 444 -1.34 -7.35 25.78
N VAL A 445 -2.20 -8.36 25.93
CA VAL A 445 -2.27 -9.17 27.16
C VAL A 445 -2.35 -10.66 26.84
N ILE A 446 -1.79 -11.49 27.72
CA ILE A 446 -1.98 -12.93 27.77
C ILE A 446 -2.76 -13.24 29.05
N LEU A 447 -3.89 -13.94 28.87
CA LEU A 447 -4.70 -14.46 29.95
C LEU A 447 -4.52 -15.97 30.03
N ALA A 448 -4.50 -16.52 31.23
CA ALA A 448 -4.64 -17.97 31.47
C ALA A 448 -5.86 -18.25 32.32
N GLY A 449 -6.58 -19.30 31.99
CA GLY A 449 -7.67 -19.81 32.82
C GLY A 449 -7.14 -20.21 34.20
N ARG A 450 -7.93 -19.98 35.24
CA ARG A 450 -7.64 -20.49 36.59
C ARG A 450 -7.81 -21.99 36.55
N ARG A 451 -6.81 -22.71 37.03
CA ARG A 451 -6.94 -24.14 37.35
C ARG A 451 -7.87 -24.36 38.51
#